data_11195e2b8365256af2e917f3e8b60265
#
_entry.id   11195e2b8365256af2e917f3e8b60265
#
_cell.length_a   1.000
_cell.length_b   1.000
_cell.length_c   1.000
_cell.angle_alpha   90.00
_cell.angle_beta   90.00
_cell.angle_gamma   90.00
#
_symmetry.space_group_name_H-M   'P 1'
#
loop_
_entity.id
_entity.type
_entity.pdbx_description
1 polymer ?
#
loop_
_entity_poly.entity_id
_entity_poly.type
_entity_poly.pdbx_seq_one_letter_code
_entity_poly.pdbx_strand_id
1 'polypeptide(L)'
;MDSTDVKNIFIEDDQVSWEEIDTGVRRKIMAYNDDLMMVKVQFDKGGVGSPHHHSHSQISHVESGQFEIEINGSKKILTAGDAFYVPPNVIHGALCLEAGTLIDVFSPMREDFIEDKR
;
A
#
# COMPACT_ATOMS: atom_id res chain seq x y z
N MET A 1 -11.28 16.28 7.62
CA MET A 1 -12.29 15.49 8.35
C MET A 1 -12.29 15.92 9.81
N ASP A 2 -13.47 16.09 10.36
CA ASP A 2 -13.63 16.41 11.77
C ASP A 2 -13.24 15.18 12.61
N SER A 3 -12.30 15.33 13.54
CA SER A 3 -11.84 14.25 14.41
C SER A 3 -12.95 13.67 15.31
N THR A 4 -14.08 14.37 15.43
CA THR A 4 -15.23 13.91 16.21
C THR A 4 -16.25 13.15 15.38
N ASP A 5 -16.04 13.01 14.08
CA ASP A 5 -16.95 12.28 13.21
C ASP A 5 -16.76 10.77 13.38
N VAL A 6 -17.60 10.18 14.21
CA VAL A 6 -17.51 8.75 14.55
C VAL A 6 -17.93 7.82 13.41
N LYS A 7 -18.55 8.34 12.35
CA LYS A 7 -18.98 7.51 11.20
C LYS A 7 -17.82 6.84 10.50
N ASN A 8 -16.64 7.46 10.55
CA ASN A 8 -15.49 7.04 9.75
C ASN A 8 -14.37 6.43 10.59
N ILE A 9 -14.65 6.01 11.80
CA ILE A 9 -13.61 5.40 12.66
C ILE A 9 -13.60 3.88 12.65
N PHE A 10 -14.70 3.25 12.25
CA PHE A 10 -14.75 1.80 12.06
C PHE A 10 -14.83 1.50 10.57
N ILE A 11 -13.84 0.79 10.05
CA ILE A 11 -13.72 0.52 8.62
C ILE A 11 -13.90 -0.98 8.39
N GLU A 12 -15.03 -1.34 7.79
CA GLU A 12 -15.31 -2.73 7.46
C GLU A 12 -14.75 -3.04 6.07
N ASP A 13 -13.86 -4.01 5.99
CA ASP A 13 -13.13 -4.32 4.75
C ASP A 13 -14.05 -4.57 3.57
N ASP A 14 -15.16 -5.28 3.77
CA ASP A 14 -16.10 -5.62 2.70
C ASP A 14 -16.93 -4.41 2.22
N GLN A 15 -16.89 -3.30 2.93
CA GLN A 15 -17.56 -2.06 2.55
C GLN A 15 -16.65 -1.12 1.74
N VAL A 16 -15.38 -1.45 1.61
CA VAL A 16 -14.43 -0.64 0.84
C VAL A 16 -14.19 -1.31 -0.50
N SER A 17 -14.42 -0.58 -1.58
CA SER A 17 -14.30 -1.11 -2.95
C SER A 17 -12.84 -1.16 -3.40
N TRP A 18 -12.51 -2.22 -4.13
CA TRP A 18 -11.24 -2.31 -4.85
C TRP A 18 -11.26 -1.40 -6.08
N GLU A 19 -10.13 -0.78 -6.40
CA GLU A 19 -9.94 -0.11 -7.68
C GLU A 19 -8.73 -0.70 -8.39
N GLU A 20 -8.88 -0.98 -9.67
CA GLU A 20 -7.76 -1.43 -10.50
C GLU A 20 -6.81 -0.26 -10.71
N ILE A 21 -5.52 -0.47 -10.47
CA ILE A 21 -4.51 0.57 -10.66
C ILE A 21 -3.48 0.18 -11.72
N ASP A 22 -3.37 -1.10 -12.02
CA ASP A 22 -2.53 -1.65 -13.08
C ASP A 22 -2.96 -3.09 -13.34
N THR A 23 -2.39 -3.72 -14.37
CA THR A 23 -2.68 -5.12 -14.69
C THR A 23 -2.29 -6.01 -13.51
N GLY A 24 -3.27 -6.74 -12.96
CA GLY A 24 -3.05 -7.63 -11.84
C GLY A 24 -2.76 -6.94 -10.50
N VAL A 25 -3.07 -5.65 -10.40
CA VAL A 25 -2.85 -4.88 -9.16
C VAL A 25 -4.06 -3.99 -8.88
N ARG A 26 -4.58 -4.07 -7.66
CA ARG A 26 -5.72 -3.27 -7.22
C ARG A 26 -5.52 -2.81 -5.79
N ARG A 27 -6.18 -1.74 -5.42
CA ARG A 27 -6.04 -1.19 -4.07
C ARG A 27 -7.36 -0.80 -3.45
N LYS A 28 -7.37 -0.75 -2.12
CA LYS A 28 -8.42 -0.16 -1.28
C LYS A 28 -7.77 0.87 -0.38
N ILE A 29 -8.30 2.10 -0.37
CA ILE A 29 -7.90 3.09 0.62
C ILE A 29 -8.79 2.87 1.83
N MET A 30 -8.20 2.36 2.92
CA MET A 30 -8.98 1.97 4.10
C MET A 30 -9.38 3.18 4.94
N ALA A 31 -8.43 4.02 5.29
CA ALA A 31 -8.68 5.22 6.08
C ALA A 31 -7.50 6.16 5.96
N TYR A 32 -7.74 7.45 6.17
CA TYR A 32 -6.67 8.44 6.15
C TYR A 32 -7.10 9.75 6.81
N ASN A 33 -6.11 10.52 7.20
CA ASN A 33 -6.21 11.94 7.49
C ASN A 33 -4.98 12.60 6.86
N ASP A 34 -4.73 13.86 7.15
CA ASP A 34 -3.59 14.56 6.53
C ASP A 34 -2.24 13.92 6.84
N ASP A 35 -2.12 13.26 7.99
CA ASP A 35 -0.84 12.76 8.51
C ASP A 35 -0.63 11.26 8.31
N LEU A 36 -1.67 10.52 7.98
CA LEU A 36 -1.61 9.06 8.00
C LEU A 36 -2.59 8.45 7.01
N MET A 37 -2.17 7.37 6.35
CA MET A 37 -3.05 6.64 5.42
C MET A 37 -2.73 5.15 5.46
N MET A 38 -3.78 4.33 5.48
CA MET A 38 -3.64 2.87 5.31
C MET A 38 -4.30 2.44 4.01
N VAL A 39 -3.58 1.66 3.22
CA VAL A 39 -4.03 1.15 1.91
C VAL A 39 -3.74 -0.34 1.84
N LYS A 40 -4.71 -1.13 1.35
CA LYS A 40 -4.46 -2.51 0.97
C LYS A 40 -4.18 -2.57 -0.53
N VAL A 41 -3.15 -3.28 -0.92
CA VAL A 41 -2.80 -3.49 -2.34
C VAL A 41 -2.76 -4.98 -2.60
N GLN A 42 -3.65 -5.46 -3.47
CA GLN A 42 -3.75 -6.86 -3.80
C GLN A 42 -3.14 -7.12 -5.17
N PHE A 43 -2.31 -8.15 -5.24
CA PHE A 43 -1.57 -8.52 -6.46
C PHE A 43 -1.95 -9.91 -6.90
N ASP A 44 -2.17 -10.08 -8.19
CA ASP A 44 -2.15 -11.39 -8.83
C ASP A 44 -0.68 -11.82 -8.97
N LYS A 45 -0.45 -13.12 -9.12
CA LYS A 45 0.90 -13.63 -9.39
C LYS A 45 1.46 -12.93 -10.64
N GLY A 46 2.67 -12.42 -10.55
CA GLY A 46 3.31 -11.67 -11.62
C GLY A 46 2.99 -10.18 -11.64
N GLY A 47 2.09 -9.73 -10.77
CA GLY A 47 1.79 -8.30 -10.65
C GLY A 47 3.01 -7.52 -10.19
N VAL A 48 3.18 -6.31 -10.72
CA VAL A 48 4.36 -5.49 -10.47
C VAL A 48 3.97 -4.14 -9.90
N GLY A 49 4.58 -3.77 -8.77
CA GLY A 49 4.66 -2.40 -8.32
C GLY A 49 5.95 -1.84 -8.88
N SER A 50 5.86 -1.04 -9.95
CA SER A 50 7.04 -0.53 -10.65
C SER A 50 7.92 0.31 -9.72
N PRO A 51 9.25 0.27 -9.88
CA PRO A 51 10.15 1.09 -9.06
C PRO A 51 9.77 2.57 -9.13
N HIS A 52 9.65 3.19 -7.97
CA HIS A 52 9.30 4.60 -7.84
C HIS A 52 9.79 5.13 -6.50
N HIS A 53 9.67 6.42 -6.30
CA HIS A 53 9.97 7.05 -5.01
C HIS A 53 8.93 8.13 -4.71
N HIS A 54 8.81 8.47 -3.45
CA HIS A 54 7.92 9.53 -2.97
C HIS A 54 8.46 10.10 -1.66
N SER A 55 8.00 11.30 -1.31
CA SER A 55 8.47 11.98 -0.10
C SER A 55 7.91 11.41 1.20
N HIS A 56 6.96 10.49 1.10
CA HIS A 56 6.28 9.89 2.25
C HIS A 56 7.16 8.83 2.91
N SER A 57 7.03 8.69 4.23
CA SER A 57 7.49 7.48 4.93
C SER A 57 6.47 6.37 4.67
N GLN A 58 6.95 5.15 4.51
CA GLN A 58 6.08 4.02 4.26
C GLN A 58 6.51 2.81 5.07
N ILE A 59 5.56 2.15 5.72
CA ILE A 59 5.75 0.82 6.28
C ILE A 59 4.72 -0.08 5.60
N SER A 60 5.16 -1.24 5.14
CA SER A 60 4.28 -2.21 4.50
C SER A 60 4.38 -3.55 5.19
N HIS A 61 3.24 -4.21 5.35
CA HIS A 61 3.13 -5.52 5.95
C HIS A 61 2.62 -6.51 4.91
N VAL A 62 3.26 -7.67 4.81
CA VAL A 62 2.81 -8.74 3.93
C VAL A 62 1.69 -9.49 4.66
N GLU A 63 0.46 -9.28 4.24
CA GLU A 63 -0.69 -9.99 4.81
C GLU A 63 -0.77 -11.41 4.29
N SER A 64 -0.53 -11.60 3.00
CA SER A 64 -0.57 -12.91 2.35
C SER A 64 0.30 -12.90 1.10
N GLY A 65 0.62 -14.07 0.59
CA GLY A 65 1.40 -14.24 -0.63
C GLY A 65 2.89 -14.16 -0.42
N GLN A 66 3.61 -13.98 -1.54
CA GLN A 66 5.07 -13.89 -1.53
C GLN A 66 5.50 -12.81 -2.52
N PHE A 67 6.42 -11.96 -2.09
CA PHE A 67 6.87 -10.81 -2.87
C PHE A 67 8.39 -10.70 -2.86
N GLU A 68 8.95 -10.34 -4.02
CA GLU A 68 10.32 -9.84 -4.07
C GLU A 68 10.26 -8.33 -3.93
N ILE A 69 10.80 -7.81 -2.85
CA ILE A 69 10.79 -6.38 -2.56
C ILE A 69 12.18 -5.83 -2.84
N GLU A 70 12.24 -4.72 -3.58
CA GLU A 70 13.47 -4.01 -3.87
C GLU A 70 13.42 -2.64 -3.20
N ILE A 71 14.43 -2.34 -2.39
CA ILE A 71 14.55 -1.04 -1.71
C ILE A 71 15.99 -0.58 -1.89
N ASN A 72 16.17 0.57 -2.56
CA ASN A 72 17.49 1.16 -2.81
C ASN A 72 18.47 0.15 -3.44
N GLY A 73 17.99 -0.66 -4.37
CA GLY A 73 18.77 -1.66 -5.08
C GLY A 73 18.94 -3.01 -4.36
N SER A 74 18.56 -3.10 -3.09
CA SER A 74 18.61 -4.37 -2.36
C SER A 74 17.30 -5.12 -2.53
N LYS A 75 17.38 -6.39 -2.84
CA LYS A 75 16.23 -7.26 -3.05
C LYS A 75 16.10 -8.31 -1.97
N LYS A 76 14.88 -8.59 -1.54
CA LYS A 76 14.61 -9.67 -0.61
C LYS A 76 13.22 -10.24 -0.86
N ILE A 77 13.09 -11.56 -0.71
CA ILE A 77 11.80 -12.23 -0.79
C ILE A 77 11.18 -12.23 0.61
N LEU A 78 9.96 -11.68 0.69
CA LEU A 78 9.19 -11.60 1.92
C LEU A 78 7.90 -12.39 1.79
N THR A 79 7.45 -12.96 2.90
CA THR A 79 6.25 -13.79 2.98
C THR A 79 5.32 -13.27 4.08
N ALA A 80 4.14 -13.89 4.21
CA ALA A 80 3.13 -13.48 5.18
C ALA A 80 3.72 -13.27 6.58
N GLY A 81 3.42 -12.14 7.17
CA GLY A 81 3.92 -11.73 8.49
C GLY A 81 5.13 -10.82 8.45
N ASP A 82 5.87 -10.80 7.33
CA ASP A 82 7.03 -9.94 7.18
C ASP A 82 6.61 -8.50 6.89
N ALA A 83 7.51 -7.58 7.10
CA ALA A 83 7.28 -6.16 6.83
C ALA A 83 8.52 -5.52 6.23
N PHE A 84 8.33 -4.37 5.58
CA PHE A 84 9.45 -3.58 5.12
C PHE A 84 9.19 -2.09 5.36
N TYR A 85 10.29 -1.35 5.48
CA TYR A 85 10.26 0.09 5.69
C TYR A 85 10.92 0.81 4.53
N VAL A 86 10.23 1.81 3.98
CA VAL A 86 10.74 2.64 2.91
C VAL A 86 10.93 4.06 3.44
N PRO A 87 12.18 4.51 3.62
CA PRO A 87 12.45 5.90 3.99
C PRO A 87 11.99 6.88 2.90
N PRO A 88 11.75 8.16 3.25
CA PRO A 88 11.39 9.16 2.25
C PRO A 88 12.38 9.22 1.09
N ASN A 89 11.85 9.31 -0.13
CA ASN A 89 12.60 9.49 -1.37
C ASN A 89 13.50 8.32 -1.77
N VAL A 90 13.33 7.16 -1.18
CA VAL A 90 14.10 5.96 -1.54
C VAL A 90 13.35 5.17 -2.60
N ILE A 91 14.04 4.81 -3.68
CA ILE A 91 13.46 4.02 -4.78
C ILE A 91 13.12 2.62 -4.27
N HIS A 92 11.92 2.19 -4.57
CA HIS A 92 11.43 0.87 -4.16
C HIS A 92 10.42 0.32 -5.15
N GLY A 93 10.27 -1.00 -5.16
CA GLY A 93 9.33 -1.70 -6.01
C GLY A 93 9.03 -3.09 -5.48
N ALA A 94 8.06 -3.74 -6.10
CA ALA A 94 7.62 -5.07 -5.69
C ALA A 94 7.28 -5.93 -6.90
N LEU A 95 7.62 -7.22 -6.82
CA LEU A 95 7.17 -8.23 -7.78
C LEU A 95 6.44 -9.31 -6.99
N CYS A 96 5.21 -9.58 -7.36
CA CYS A 96 4.41 -10.62 -6.71
C CYS A 96 4.77 -11.99 -7.26
N LEU A 97 5.32 -12.84 -6.41
CA LEU A 97 5.71 -14.22 -6.77
C LEU A 97 4.57 -15.20 -6.53
N GLU A 98 3.78 -14.97 -5.48
CA GLU A 98 2.55 -15.71 -5.20
C GLU A 98 1.48 -14.70 -4.84
N ALA A 99 0.30 -14.82 -5.43
CA ALA A 99 -0.80 -13.87 -5.24
C ALA A 99 -1.01 -13.55 -3.76
N GLY A 100 -1.18 -12.29 -3.46
CA GLY A 100 -1.34 -11.86 -2.08
C GLY A 100 -1.59 -10.38 -1.93
N THR A 101 -1.56 -9.93 -0.69
CA THR A 101 -1.91 -8.56 -0.31
C THR A 101 -0.84 -7.95 0.57
N LEU A 102 -0.46 -6.71 0.22
CA LEU A 102 0.35 -5.83 1.07
C LEU A 102 -0.57 -4.84 1.76
N ILE A 103 -0.26 -4.51 3.01
CA ILE A 103 -0.91 -3.42 3.73
C ILE A 103 0.12 -2.31 3.84
N ASP A 104 -0.13 -1.19 3.16
CA ASP A 104 0.77 -0.04 3.13
C ASP A 104 0.27 1.04 4.08
N VAL A 105 1.18 1.57 4.90
CA VAL A 105 0.89 2.71 5.78
C VAL A 105 1.83 3.84 5.39
N PHE A 106 1.25 5.00 5.08
CA PHE A 106 1.98 6.19 4.65
C PHE A 106 1.84 7.32 5.66
N SER A 107 2.89 8.11 5.80
CA SER A 107 2.86 9.37 6.55
C SER A 107 3.74 10.41 5.82
N PRO A 108 3.17 11.57 5.44
CA PRO A 108 1.76 11.92 5.44
C PRO A 108 0.95 11.08 4.44
N MET A 109 -0.33 11.38 4.27
CA MET A 109 -1.14 10.65 3.31
C MET A 109 -0.66 10.87 1.87
N ARG A 110 -0.96 9.91 1.00
CA ARG A 110 -0.68 10.01 -0.44
C ARG A 110 -1.79 10.85 -1.08
N GLU A 111 -1.52 12.14 -1.28
CA GLU A 111 -2.47 13.07 -1.90
C GLU A 111 -2.82 12.63 -3.33
N ASP A 112 -1.85 12.08 -4.05
CA ASP A 112 -2.04 11.60 -5.41
C ASP A 112 -3.11 10.50 -5.49
N PHE A 113 -3.27 9.70 -4.42
CA PHE A 113 -4.33 8.68 -4.37
C PHE A 113 -5.72 9.30 -4.21
N ILE A 114 -5.81 10.44 -3.56
CA ILE A 114 -7.06 11.13 -3.25
C ILE A 114 -7.48 12.10 -4.35
N GLU A 115 -6.52 12.76 -5.00
CA GLU A 115 -6.80 13.72 -6.07
C GLU A 115 -7.63 13.10 -7.20
N ASP A 116 -7.39 11.84 -7.53
CA ASP A 116 -8.13 11.13 -8.57
C ASP A 116 -9.61 10.94 -8.21
N LYS A 117 -9.98 11.16 -6.96
CA LYS A 117 -11.34 10.94 -6.45
C LYS A 117 -12.10 12.24 -6.17
N ARG A 118 -11.44 13.35 -6.30
CA ARG A 118 -12.03 14.67 -6.13
C ARG A 118 -12.54 15.20 -7.46
#